data_e0306550f906517f110ebcbd483cb0d2
#
_entry.id   e0306550f906517f110ebcbd483cb0d2
#
_cell.length_a   1.000
_cell.length_b   1.000
_cell.length_c   1.000
_cell.angle_alpha   90.00
_cell.angle_beta   90.00
_cell.angle_gamma   90.00
#
_symmetry.space_group_name_H-M   'P 1'
#
loop_
_entity.id
_entity.type
_entity.pdbx_description
1 polymer ?
#
loop_
_entity_poly.entity_id
_entity_poly.type
_entity_poly.pdbx_seq_one_letter_code
_entity_poly.pdbx_strand_id
1 'polypeptide(L)'
;MDRITIIKGSLEICVLSILYKKRSYGYEIMKELENYNIKLKGLGSIYPILTRIKEKQLVNVTKEFGIDERPRIYYELNEKGIQFLKQEIKEWYEIQHDIRTLLTDNAMDLKEVELKNEI
;
A
#
# COMPACT_ATOMS: atom_id res chain seq x y z
N MET A 1 -17.86 2.16 8.30
CA MET A 1 -16.69 2.62 7.52
C MET A 1 -16.22 1.46 6.65
N ASP A 2 -16.05 1.68 5.37
CA ASP A 2 -15.62 0.59 4.53
C ASP A 2 -14.11 0.32 4.65
N ARG A 3 -13.72 -0.85 4.19
CA ARG A 3 -12.34 -1.33 4.30
C ARG A 3 -11.34 -0.41 3.59
N ILE A 4 -11.69 0.09 2.42
CA ILE A 4 -10.80 0.95 1.63
C ILE A 4 -10.53 2.27 2.34
N THR A 5 -11.52 2.84 3.00
CA THR A 5 -11.35 4.07 3.77
C THR A 5 -10.30 3.87 4.88
N ILE A 6 -10.34 2.72 5.55
CA ILE A 6 -9.39 2.41 6.61
C ILE A 6 -7.98 2.20 6.04
N ILE A 7 -7.89 1.55 4.89
CA ILE A 7 -6.60 1.23 4.25
C ILE A 7 -5.96 2.45 3.58
N LYS A 8 -6.77 3.42 3.15
CA LYS A 8 -6.31 4.54 2.30
C LYS A 8 -5.05 5.22 2.80
N GLY A 9 -4.91 5.42 4.10
CA GLY A 9 -3.72 6.03 4.69
C GLY A 9 -2.47 5.16 4.59
N SER A 10 -2.63 3.86 4.37
CA SER A 10 -1.52 2.90 4.28
C SER A 10 -1.25 2.44 2.86
N LEU A 11 -2.00 2.94 1.89
CA LEU A 11 -1.91 2.45 0.52
C LEU A 11 -0.54 2.72 -0.12
N GLU A 12 0.08 3.85 0.19
CA GLU A 12 1.42 4.15 -0.32
C GLU A 12 2.45 3.12 0.13
N ILE A 13 2.41 2.72 1.40
CA ILE A 13 3.31 1.68 1.94
C ILE A 13 3.07 0.37 1.21
N CYS A 14 1.81 0.03 0.95
CA CYS A 14 1.46 -1.19 0.22
C CYS A 14 2.01 -1.17 -1.20
N VAL A 15 1.89 -0.05 -1.90
CA VAL A 15 2.42 0.10 -3.26
C VAL A 15 3.95 -0.03 -3.26
N LEU A 16 4.62 0.66 -2.33
CA LEU A 16 6.07 0.59 -2.22
C LEU A 16 6.55 -0.83 -1.92
N SER A 17 5.82 -1.57 -1.09
CA SER A 17 6.14 -2.95 -0.76
C SER A 17 6.05 -3.86 -1.98
N ILE A 18 5.05 -3.66 -2.81
CA ILE A 18 4.90 -4.40 -4.07
C ILE A 18 6.08 -4.11 -5.00
N LEU A 19 6.44 -2.84 -5.14
CA LEU A 19 7.54 -2.41 -6.01
C LEU A 19 8.90 -2.86 -5.49
N TYR A 20 9.05 -3.05 -4.18
CA TYR A 20 10.25 -3.64 -3.61
C TYR A 20 10.46 -5.08 -4.09
N LYS A 21 9.37 -5.83 -4.16
CA LYS A 21 9.42 -7.24 -4.54
C LYS A 21 9.62 -7.42 -6.05
N LYS A 22 8.96 -6.58 -6.86
CA LYS A 22 8.99 -6.70 -8.31
C LYS A 22 8.63 -5.37 -8.96
N ARG A 23 9.41 -4.94 -9.94
CA ARG A 23 9.03 -3.79 -10.76
C ARG A 23 7.67 -4.06 -11.41
N SER A 24 6.81 -3.07 -11.44
CA SER A 24 5.44 -3.24 -11.89
C SER A 24 4.88 -1.97 -12.52
N TYR A 25 3.92 -2.12 -13.41
CA TYR A 25 3.12 -1.00 -13.87
C TYR A 25 1.80 -0.96 -13.11
N GLY A 26 1.04 0.15 -13.27
CA GLY A 26 -0.12 0.43 -12.42
C GLY A 26 -1.13 -0.71 -12.32
N TYR A 27 -1.47 -1.32 -13.46
CA TYR A 27 -2.44 -2.42 -13.49
C TYR A 27 -1.93 -3.64 -12.70
N GLU A 28 -0.65 -3.98 -12.84
CA GLU A 28 -0.06 -5.08 -12.07
C GLU A 28 -0.09 -4.82 -10.58
N ILE A 29 0.17 -3.56 -10.17
CA ILE A 29 0.09 -3.16 -8.76
C ILE A 29 -1.33 -3.39 -8.24
N MET A 30 -2.33 -2.95 -8.99
CA MET A 30 -3.73 -3.13 -8.62
C MET A 30 -4.10 -4.61 -8.45
N LYS A 31 -3.66 -5.45 -9.39
CA LYS A 31 -3.94 -6.89 -9.34
C LYS A 31 -3.25 -7.55 -8.16
N GLU A 32 -2.02 -7.15 -7.85
CA GLU A 32 -1.30 -7.69 -6.69
C GLU A 32 -1.99 -7.31 -5.38
N LEU A 33 -2.49 -6.08 -5.27
CA LEU A 33 -3.26 -5.66 -4.09
C LEU A 33 -4.50 -6.54 -3.89
N GLU A 34 -5.16 -6.92 -4.97
CA GLU A 34 -6.33 -7.81 -4.89
C GLU A 34 -6.00 -9.15 -4.27
N ASN A 35 -4.78 -9.65 -4.46
CA ASN A 35 -4.32 -10.91 -3.86
C ASN A 35 -4.28 -10.84 -2.33
N TYR A 36 -4.20 -9.63 -1.78
CA TYR A 36 -4.22 -9.38 -0.33
C TYR A 36 -5.55 -8.81 0.13
N ASN A 37 -6.60 -9.01 -0.68
CA ASN A 37 -7.94 -8.54 -0.37
C ASN A 37 -8.04 -7.01 -0.25
N ILE A 38 -7.19 -6.30 -0.98
CA ILE A 38 -7.24 -4.85 -1.12
C ILE A 38 -7.76 -4.55 -2.52
N LYS A 39 -9.08 -4.40 -2.61
CA LYS A 39 -9.77 -4.24 -3.90
C LYS A 39 -10.09 -2.76 -4.13
N LEU A 40 -9.45 -2.19 -5.14
CA LEU A 40 -9.68 -0.81 -5.54
C LEU A 40 -10.72 -0.77 -6.67
N LYS A 41 -11.44 0.33 -6.77
CA LYS A 41 -12.44 0.51 -7.84
C LYS A 41 -11.80 0.71 -9.21
N GLY A 42 -10.51 1.01 -9.26
CA GLY A 42 -9.75 1.24 -10.47
C GLY A 42 -8.40 1.84 -10.15
N LEU A 43 -7.74 2.39 -11.15
CA LEU A 43 -6.38 2.93 -11.01
C LEU A 43 -6.33 4.35 -10.43
N GLY A 44 -7.48 4.96 -10.19
CA GLY A 44 -7.55 6.35 -9.71
C GLY A 44 -6.88 6.60 -8.35
N SER A 45 -6.79 5.58 -7.50
CA SER A 45 -6.10 5.70 -6.21
C SER A 45 -4.60 5.42 -6.32
N ILE A 46 -4.18 4.73 -7.37
CA ILE A 46 -2.79 4.33 -7.56
C ILE A 46 -1.96 5.42 -8.24
N TYR A 47 -2.50 6.06 -9.27
CA TYR A 47 -1.74 7.08 -10.03
C TYR A 47 -1.24 8.24 -9.18
N PRO A 48 -2.01 8.81 -8.25
CA PRO A 48 -1.47 9.85 -7.37
C PRO A 48 -0.30 9.38 -6.52
N ILE A 49 -0.32 8.12 -6.10
CA ILE A 49 0.77 7.52 -5.33
C ILE A 49 2.02 7.39 -6.21
N LEU A 50 1.86 6.87 -7.45
CA LEU A 50 2.96 6.72 -8.39
C LEU A 50 3.60 8.07 -8.72
N THR A 51 2.79 9.11 -8.91
CA THR A 51 3.28 10.46 -9.13
C THR A 51 4.11 10.94 -7.95
N ARG A 52 3.59 10.75 -6.74
CA ARG A 52 4.24 11.20 -5.51
C ARG A 52 5.57 10.51 -5.25
N ILE A 53 5.63 9.18 -5.42
CA ILE A 53 6.87 8.44 -5.19
C ILE A 53 7.92 8.73 -6.27
N LYS A 54 7.48 9.05 -7.47
CA LYS A 54 8.38 9.51 -8.54
C LYS A 54 8.97 10.89 -8.20
N GLU A 55 8.13 11.82 -7.76
CA GLU A 55 8.57 13.16 -7.36
C GLU A 55 9.56 13.10 -6.19
N LYS A 56 9.35 12.19 -5.26
CA LYS A 56 10.26 11.95 -4.13
C LYS A 56 11.53 11.20 -4.54
N GLN A 57 11.62 10.79 -5.79
CA GLN A 57 12.79 10.06 -6.33
C GLN A 57 13.03 8.72 -5.64
N LEU A 58 11.95 8.02 -5.30
CA LEU A 58 12.00 6.72 -4.62
C LEU A 58 12.01 5.55 -5.59
N VAL A 59 11.77 5.81 -6.86
CA VAL A 59 11.64 4.80 -7.90
C VAL A 59 12.41 5.17 -9.15
N ASN A 60 12.83 4.14 -9.89
CA ASN A 60 13.29 4.26 -11.25
C ASN A 60 12.11 3.96 -12.16
N VAL A 61 11.94 4.76 -13.19
CA VAL A 61 10.78 4.68 -14.09
C VAL A 61 11.26 4.35 -15.48
N THR A 62 10.71 3.31 -16.08
CA THR A 62 11.03 2.90 -17.45
C THR A 62 9.78 2.72 -18.25
N LYS A 63 9.84 3.07 -19.53
CA LYS A 63 8.74 2.86 -20.46
C LYS A 63 9.07 1.65 -21.31
N GLU A 64 8.16 0.69 -21.38
CA GLU A 64 8.32 -0.50 -22.18
C GLU A 64 7.08 -0.74 -23.02
N PHE A 65 7.27 -1.39 -24.16
CA PHE A 65 6.17 -1.78 -25.03
C PHE A 65 5.93 -3.28 -24.86
N GLY A 66 4.68 -3.64 -24.57
CA GLY A 66 4.29 -5.04 -24.48
C GLY A 66 4.18 -5.68 -25.84
N ILE A 67 3.83 -6.97 -25.85
CA ILE A 67 3.59 -7.75 -27.09
C ILE A 67 2.45 -7.11 -27.90
N ASP A 68 1.51 -6.47 -27.21
CA ASP A 68 0.37 -5.74 -27.80
C ASP A 68 0.77 -4.35 -28.31
N GLU A 69 2.05 -4.01 -28.31
CA GLU A 69 2.61 -2.71 -28.73
C GLU A 69 2.12 -1.51 -27.89
N ARG A 70 1.45 -1.76 -26.76
CA ARG A 70 1.01 -0.69 -25.87
C ARG A 70 2.14 -0.29 -24.94
N PRO A 71 2.38 1.03 -24.75
CA PRO A 71 3.39 1.48 -23.78
C PRO A 71 2.90 1.21 -22.36
N ARG A 72 3.81 0.74 -21.53
CA ARG A 72 3.58 0.57 -20.10
C ARG A 72 4.69 1.25 -19.33
N ILE A 73 4.31 1.97 -18.29
CA ILE A 73 5.26 2.66 -17.43
C ILE A 73 5.53 1.77 -16.23
N TYR A 74 6.75 1.28 -16.12
CA TYR A 74 7.19 0.42 -15.03
C TYR A 74 7.89 1.23 -13.97
N TYR A 75 7.62 0.87 -12.73
CA TYR A 75 8.20 1.49 -11.54
C TYR A 75 8.97 0.43 -10.79
N GLU A 76 10.18 0.77 -10.37
CA GLU A 76 11.03 -0.11 -9.58
C GLU A 76 11.58 0.68 -8.40
N LEU A 77 11.53 0.10 -7.21
CA LEU A 77 12.05 0.77 -6.04
C LEU A 77 13.57 0.89 -6.14
N ASN A 78 14.10 2.10 -5.95
CA ASN A 78 15.54 2.31 -5.92
C ASN A 78 16.05 2.24 -4.48
N GLU A 79 17.36 2.45 -4.28
CA GLU A 79 17.96 2.35 -2.94
C GLU A 79 17.35 3.35 -1.95
N LYS A 80 17.12 4.59 -2.38
CA LYS A 80 16.46 5.60 -1.55
C LYS A 80 15.04 5.15 -1.18
N GLY A 81 14.33 4.56 -2.14
CA GLY A 81 12.98 4.03 -1.93
C GLY A 81 12.97 2.89 -0.93
N ILE A 82 13.96 2.01 -0.98
CA ILE A 82 14.08 0.89 -0.03
C ILE A 82 14.28 1.43 1.38
N GLN A 83 15.16 2.39 1.57
CA GLN A 83 15.39 2.99 2.89
C GLN A 83 14.14 3.72 3.40
N PHE A 84 13.47 4.44 2.53
CA PHE A 84 12.22 5.11 2.85
C PHE A 84 11.15 4.09 3.29
N LEU A 85 10.99 3.01 2.54
CA LEU A 85 10.01 1.97 2.85
C LEU A 85 10.28 1.32 4.21
N LYS A 86 11.55 1.01 4.51
CA LYS A 86 11.91 0.44 5.81
C LYS A 86 11.49 1.33 6.96
N GLN A 87 11.73 2.63 6.83
CA GLN A 87 11.36 3.61 7.85
C GLN A 87 9.85 3.74 7.98
N GLU A 88 9.14 3.77 6.85
CA GLU A 88 7.68 3.87 6.85
C GLU A 88 7.01 2.63 7.45
N ILE A 89 7.53 1.45 7.17
CA ILE A 89 7.00 0.21 7.77
C ILE A 89 7.18 0.22 9.28
N LYS A 90 8.34 0.65 9.75
CA LYS A 90 8.62 0.75 11.18
C LYS A 90 7.62 1.70 11.86
N GLU A 91 7.43 2.87 11.28
CA GLU A 91 6.49 3.87 11.79
C GLU A 91 5.06 3.33 11.78
N TRP A 92 4.69 2.63 10.73
CA TRP A 92 3.36 2.04 10.58
C TRP A 92 3.06 1.05 11.72
N TYR A 93 4.02 0.16 12.03
CA TYR A 93 3.85 -0.79 13.11
C TYR A 93 3.77 -0.10 14.48
N GLU A 94 4.55 0.94 14.69
CA GLU A 94 4.51 1.71 15.93
C GLU A 94 3.15 2.39 16.13
N ILE A 95 2.63 3.02 15.06
CA ILE A 95 1.31 3.67 15.10
C ILE A 95 0.20 2.65 15.34
N GLN A 96 0.27 1.48 14.70
CA GLN A 96 -0.71 0.42 14.91
C GLN A 96 -0.72 -0.05 16.36
N HIS A 97 0.46 -0.20 16.93
CA HIS A 97 0.59 -0.59 18.34
C HIS A 97 -0.03 0.47 19.25
N ASP A 98 0.26 1.75 19.01
CA ASP A 98 -0.24 2.85 19.82
C ASP A 98 -1.77 2.96 19.74
N ILE A 99 -2.33 2.84 18.55
CA ILE A 99 -3.78 2.87 18.35
C ILE A 99 -4.42 1.69 19.08
N ARG A 100 -3.85 0.50 18.94
CA ARG A 100 -4.39 -0.70 19.59
C ARG A 100 -4.38 -0.53 21.12
N THR A 101 -3.30 0.01 21.67
CA THR A 101 -3.18 0.29 23.09
C THR A 101 -4.24 1.29 23.54
N LEU A 102 -4.42 2.37 22.77
CA LEU A 102 -5.43 3.38 23.08
C LEU A 102 -6.84 2.77 23.12
N LEU A 103 -7.18 1.97 22.13
CA LEU A 103 -8.50 1.34 22.06
C LEU A 103 -8.73 0.37 23.22
N THR A 104 -7.68 -0.37 23.60
CA THR A 104 -7.76 -1.31 24.72
C THR A 104 -7.94 -0.59 26.04
N ASP A 105 -7.19 0.49 26.26
CA ASP A 105 -7.19 1.21 27.54
C ASP A 105 -8.43 2.06 27.75
N ASN A 106 -9.17 2.40 26.69
CA ASN A 106 -10.33 3.29 26.78
C ASN A 106 -11.66 2.55 26.81
N ALA A 107 -11.70 1.44 27.53
CA ALA A 107 -12.92 0.72 27.87
C ALA A 107 -13.63 -0.02 26.72
N MET A 108 -12.98 -0.16 25.57
CA MET A 108 -13.49 -1.06 24.55
C MET A 108 -13.03 -2.47 24.91
N ASP A 109 -13.93 -3.36 25.24
CA ASP A 109 -13.59 -4.75 25.51
C ASP A 109 -13.36 -5.48 24.18
N LEU A 110 -12.09 -5.75 23.89
CA LEU A 110 -11.73 -6.46 22.67
C LEU A 110 -12.34 -7.85 22.58
N LYS A 111 -12.55 -8.51 23.71
CA LYS A 111 -13.21 -9.82 23.72
C LYS A 111 -14.64 -9.72 23.24
N GLU A 112 -15.37 -8.68 23.62
CA GLU A 112 -16.72 -8.46 23.15
C GLU A 112 -16.74 -8.19 21.64
N VAL A 113 -15.80 -7.40 21.14
CA VAL A 113 -15.68 -7.13 19.71
C VAL A 113 -15.38 -8.40 18.94
N GLU A 114 -14.43 -9.20 19.42
CA GLU A 114 -14.05 -10.48 18.81
C GLU A 114 -15.23 -11.46 18.77
N LEU A 115 -15.96 -11.58 19.88
CA LEU A 115 -17.14 -12.45 19.94
C LEU A 115 -18.21 -12.03 18.95
N LYS A 116 -18.44 -10.74 18.76
CA LYS A 116 -19.39 -10.24 17.76
C LYS A 116 -18.94 -10.54 16.34
N ASN A 117 -17.65 -10.54 16.09
CA ASN A 117 -17.10 -10.82 14.76
C ASN A 117 -17.12 -12.31 14.43
N GLU A 118 -17.14 -13.19 15.43
CA GLU A 118 -17.21 -14.64 15.25
C GLU A 118 -18.63 -15.14 14.97
N ILE A 119 -19.61 -14.31 15.23
CA ILE A 119 -21.02 -14.63 14.99
C ILE A 119 -21.41 -14.17 13.60
#